data_6c4b9279e693923e283c0cf6f4b0188a
#
_entry.id   6c4b9279e693923e283c0cf6f4b0188a
#
_cell.length_a   1.000
_cell.length_b   1.000
_cell.length_c   1.000
_cell.angle_alpha   90.00
_cell.angle_beta   90.00
_cell.angle_gamma   90.00
#
_symmetry.space_group_name_H-M   'P 1'
#
loop_
_entity.id
_entity.type
_entity.pdbx_description
1 polymer ?
#
loop_
_entity_poly.entity_id
_entity_poly.type
_entity_poly.pdbx_seq_one_letter_code
_entity_poly.pdbx_strand_id
1 'polypeptide(L)'
;RTKRIAYIVLYTSMCELAWPDFLDTETGVLRYYGDNRKAGRSLLDTRGKGNLLLQEVFGKLHAGDRSEIPPFLIFKRHGTGRDMRFLGLAAPGAAGLPPDRDLTAHWRTVDGERFQNYEAYFTILDTGSQPVSKAWLRALWHGDPDSLRLAPRAWRDFVREGRPGLHPLKAPRLSEFPSPFDQLQSDMEGLQCLSLIRERFKNDPLGFEQCAADLVSKLDPHFEGFTFSREWQDGGRDTAGRYRITTGGTVHPDVR
;
A
#
# COMPACT_ATOMS: atom_id res chain seq x y z
N ARG A 1 -8.36 -23.27 -27.47
CA ARG A 1 -8.66 -23.16 -26.01
C ARG A 1 -7.99 -21.88 -25.51
N THR A 2 -8.79 -20.91 -25.13
CA THR A 2 -8.28 -19.68 -24.49
C THR A 2 -7.62 -20.08 -23.17
N LYS A 3 -6.35 -19.77 -22.99
CA LYS A 3 -5.59 -20.18 -21.79
C LYS A 3 -6.16 -19.40 -20.59
N ARG A 4 -6.78 -20.11 -19.65
CA ARG A 4 -7.32 -19.49 -18.42
C ARG A 4 -6.19 -18.85 -17.62
N ILE A 5 -6.38 -17.60 -17.22
CA ILE A 5 -5.46 -16.88 -16.32
C ILE A 5 -5.80 -17.27 -14.88
N ALA A 6 -4.84 -17.82 -14.16
CA ALA A 6 -5.02 -18.26 -12.78
C ALA A 6 -4.99 -17.09 -11.80
N TYR A 7 -4.04 -16.20 -11.96
CA TYR A 7 -3.86 -14.94 -11.19
C TYR A 7 -3.02 -13.96 -12.02
N ILE A 8 -3.10 -12.70 -11.66
CA ILE A 8 -2.34 -11.62 -12.31
C ILE A 8 -1.36 -11.03 -11.31
N VAL A 9 -0.12 -10.86 -11.74
CA VAL A 9 0.89 -10.13 -10.97
C VAL A 9 1.05 -8.75 -11.56
N LEU A 10 0.74 -7.71 -10.77
CA LEU A 10 1.05 -6.34 -11.13
C LEU A 10 2.31 -5.91 -10.41
N TYR A 11 3.20 -5.35 -11.18
CA TYR A 11 4.45 -4.78 -10.70
C TYR A 11 4.44 -3.26 -10.87
N THR A 12 4.84 -2.55 -9.83
CA THR A 12 5.03 -1.10 -9.87
C THR A 12 6.34 -0.69 -9.21
N SER A 13 6.98 0.34 -9.75
CA SER A 13 8.09 1.01 -9.07
C SER A 13 7.59 2.16 -8.19
N MET A 14 6.39 2.70 -8.47
CA MET A 14 5.85 3.95 -7.92
C MET A 14 6.77 5.17 -8.13
N CYS A 15 7.71 5.07 -9.07
CA CYS A 15 8.68 6.12 -9.36
C CYS A 15 8.57 6.65 -10.80
N GLU A 16 7.61 6.16 -11.59
CA GLU A 16 7.41 6.57 -12.97
C GLU A 16 6.72 7.92 -13.04
N LEU A 17 7.43 8.95 -13.50
CA LEU A 17 6.88 10.31 -13.54
C LEU A 17 5.82 10.50 -14.64
N ALA A 18 5.98 9.78 -15.76
CA ALA A 18 5.06 9.90 -16.86
C ALA A 18 3.70 9.25 -16.58
N TRP A 19 3.70 8.13 -15.89
CA TRP A 19 2.51 7.37 -15.52
C TRP A 19 2.62 6.95 -14.05
N PRO A 20 2.32 7.87 -13.11
CA PRO A 20 2.63 7.70 -11.70
C PRO A 20 1.61 6.77 -11.02
N ASP A 21 2.00 5.49 -10.88
CA ASP A 21 1.26 4.57 -10.02
C ASP A 21 1.30 5.10 -8.57
N PHE A 22 0.18 5.01 -7.87
CA PHE A 22 0.05 5.55 -6.52
C PHE A 22 -0.84 4.67 -5.65
N LEU A 23 -0.34 4.30 -4.47
CA LEU A 23 -1.12 3.64 -3.43
C LEU A 23 -1.47 4.65 -2.35
N ASP A 24 -2.75 4.93 -2.23
CA ASP A 24 -3.29 5.65 -1.08
C ASP A 24 -3.43 4.68 0.09
N THR A 25 -2.57 4.83 1.07
CA THR A 25 -2.54 3.94 2.24
C THR A 25 -3.68 4.20 3.22
N GLU A 26 -4.31 5.36 3.18
CA GLU A 26 -5.46 5.68 4.04
C GLU A 26 -6.74 4.99 3.55
N THR A 27 -6.89 4.87 2.25
CA THR A 27 -8.07 4.24 1.64
C THR A 27 -7.82 2.82 1.17
N GLY A 28 -6.57 2.40 1.06
CA GLY A 28 -6.17 1.10 0.48
C GLY A 28 -6.37 1.01 -1.03
N VAL A 29 -6.53 2.15 -1.71
CA VAL A 29 -6.78 2.22 -3.16
C VAL A 29 -5.47 2.41 -3.91
N LEU A 30 -5.20 1.52 -4.86
CA LEU A 30 -4.09 1.61 -5.80
C LEU A 30 -4.60 2.18 -7.13
N ARG A 31 -4.05 3.30 -7.56
CA ARG A 31 -4.13 3.81 -8.92
C ARG A 31 -2.96 3.24 -9.71
N TYR A 32 -3.26 2.51 -10.77
CA TYR A 32 -2.28 1.81 -11.60
C TYR A 32 -2.42 2.21 -13.06
N TYR A 33 -1.31 2.48 -13.73
CA TYR A 33 -1.30 2.74 -15.16
C TYR A 33 -0.88 1.50 -15.94
N GLY A 34 -1.58 1.25 -17.04
CA GLY A 34 -1.37 0.12 -17.90
C GLY A 34 0.02 0.09 -18.57
N ASP A 35 0.19 -0.85 -19.49
CA ASP A 35 1.50 -1.15 -20.09
C ASP A 35 1.82 -0.37 -21.37
N ASN A 36 0.92 0.52 -21.84
CA ASN A 36 1.20 1.42 -22.95
C ASN A 36 1.92 2.69 -22.46
N ARG A 37 3.18 2.56 -22.09
CA ARG A 37 3.96 3.65 -21.47
C ARG A 37 4.81 4.45 -22.47
N LYS A 38 4.82 4.07 -23.75
CA LYS A 38 5.57 4.72 -24.83
C LYS A 38 4.69 4.92 -26.04
N ALA A 39 4.96 6.00 -26.79
CA ALA A 39 4.31 6.29 -28.05
C ALA A 39 4.55 5.19 -29.13
N GLY A 40 3.78 5.24 -30.20
CA GLY A 40 3.94 4.36 -31.36
C GLY A 40 3.06 3.11 -31.34
N ARG A 41 2.18 2.94 -30.35
CA ARG A 41 1.23 1.82 -30.28
C ARG A 41 -0.18 2.30 -29.96
N SER A 42 -1.18 1.56 -30.42
CA SER A 42 -2.55 1.77 -29.99
C SER A 42 -2.74 1.29 -28.53
N LEU A 43 -3.80 1.77 -27.90
CA LEU A 43 -4.12 1.49 -26.50
C LEU A 43 -4.06 0.00 -26.12
N LEU A 44 -4.57 -0.88 -26.99
CA LEU A 44 -4.67 -2.32 -26.74
C LEU A 44 -3.56 -3.14 -27.40
N ASP A 45 -2.78 -2.53 -28.28
CA ASP A 45 -1.71 -3.25 -29.01
C ASP A 45 -0.35 -3.07 -28.34
N THR A 46 -0.29 -3.42 -27.07
CA THR A 46 0.95 -3.43 -26.29
C THR A 46 1.64 -4.79 -26.35
N ARG A 47 2.96 -4.82 -26.13
CA ARG A 47 3.74 -6.06 -26.19
C ARG A 47 3.26 -7.10 -25.16
N GLY A 48 2.91 -6.64 -23.97
CA GLY A 48 2.47 -7.51 -22.86
C GLY A 48 0.97 -7.78 -22.87
N LYS A 49 0.20 -7.10 -23.74
CA LYS A 49 -1.26 -7.14 -23.75
C LYS A 49 -1.90 -6.79 -22.40
N GLY A 50 -1.18 -6.03 -21.57
CA GLY A 50 -1.64 -5.65 -20.24
C GLY A 50 -2.89 -4.79 -20.28
N ASN A 51 -2.95 -3.81 -21.18
CA ASN A 51 -4.14 -2.98 -21.37
C ASN A 51 -5.35 -3.78 -21.86
N LEU A 52 -5.14 -4.75 -22.75
CA LEU A 52 -6.22 -5.64 -23.19
C LEU A 52 -6.75 -6.46 -22.00
N LEU A 53 -5.85 -7.00 -21.18
CA LEU A 53 -6.22 -7.74 -19.97
C LEU A 53 -6.99 -6.87 -18.97
N LEU A 54 -6.56 -5.62 -18.75
CA LEU A 54 -7.31 -4.67 -17.90
C LEU A 54 -8.72 -4.45 -18.47
N GLN A 55 -8.85 -4.21 -19.76
CA GLN A 55 -10.17 -4.04 -20.39
C GLN A 55 -11.09 -5.26 -20.19
N GLU A 56 -10.57 -6.47 -20.38
CA GLU A 56 -11.33 -7.70 -20.18
C GLU A 56 -11.77 -7.88 -18.74
N VAL A 57 -10.87 -7.63 -17.78
CA VAL A 57 -11.15 -7.78 -16.34
C VAL A 57 -12.19 -6.76 -15.86
N PHE A 58 -12.03 -5.50 -16.23
CA PHE A 58 -13.00 -4.46 -15.83
C PHE A 58 -14.33 -4.61 -16.58
N GLY A 59 -14.32 -5.12 -17.81
CA GLY A 59 -15.54 -5.53 -18.51
C GLY A 59 -16.33 -6.58 -17.74
N LYS A 60 -15.66 -7.63 -17.25
CA LYS A 60 -16.29 -8.66 -16.40
C LYS A 60 -16.79 -8.09 -15.07
N LEU A 61 -16.01 -7.18 -14.44
CA LEU A 61 -16.42 -6.49 -13.22
C LEU A 61 -17.75 -5.75 -13.41
N HIS A 62 -17.85 -4.99 -14.50
CA HIS A 62 -19.03 -4.18 -14.80
C HIS A 62 -20.23 -5.03 -15.26
N ALA A 63 -19.98 -6.18 -15.89
CA ALA A 63 -21.01 -7.16 -16.24
C ALA A 63 -21.51 -7.97 -15.03
N GLY A 64 -20.79 -7.92 -13.89
CA GLY A 64 -21.13 -8.72 -12.71
C GLY A 64 -20.53 -10.12 -12.70
N ASP A 65 -19.72 -10.48 -13.68
CA ASP A 65 -19.09 -11.81 -13.85
C ASP A 65 -17.84 -11.97 -12.97
N ARG A 66 -17.96 -11.64 -11.70
CA ARG A 66 -16.84 -11.57 -10.76
C ARG A 66 -16.13 -12.89 -10.49
N SER A 67 -16.81 -14.02 -10.62
CA SER A 67 -16.22 -15.37 -10.51
C SER A 67 -15.19 -15.66 -11.61
N GLU A 68 -15.26 -14.94 -12.72
CA GLU A 68 -14.34 -15.05 -13.86
C GLU A 68 -13.14 -14.08 -13.76
N ILE A 69 -13.09 -13.25 -12.72
CA ILE A 69 -12.00 -12.32 -12.49
C ILE A 69 -10.87 -13.04 -11.75
N PRO A 70 -9.64 -13.11 -12.32
CA PRO A 70 -8.49 -13.64 -11.60
C PRO A 70 -8.05 -12.68 -10.47
N PRO A 71 -7.53 -13.21 -9.34
CA PRO A 71 -7.00 -12.36 -8.30
C PRO A 71 -5.72 -11.64 -8.73
N PHE A 72 -5.53 -10.43 -8.23
CA PHE A 72 -4.36 -9.61 -8.46
C PHE A 72 -3.41 -9.65 -7.27
N LEU A 73 -2.14 -9.91 -7.54
CA LEU A 73 -1.05 -9.88 -6.57
C LEU A 73 -0.18 -8.67 -6.87
N ILE A 74 -0.16 -7.71 -5.96
CA ILE A 74 0.52 -6.43 -6.18
C ILE A 74 1.91 -6.49 -5.58
N PHE A 75 2.92 -6.14 -6.37
CA PHE A 75 4.31 -6.05 -5.94
C PHE A 75 4.89 -4.69 -6.27
N LYS A 76 5.67 -4.16 -5.34
CA LYS A 76 6.44 -2.93 -5.49
C LYS A 76 7.92 -3.25 -5.52
N ARG A 77 8.69 -2.55 -6.35
CA ARG A 77 10.16 -2.60 -6.31
C ARG A 77 10.66 -2.18 -4.93
N HIS A 78 11.62 -2.93 -4.41
CA HIS A 78 12.27 -2.62 -3.14
C HIS A 78 13.77 -2.42 -3.34
N GLY A 79 14.29 -1.27 -2.87
CA GLY A 79 15.71 -0.93 -3.03
C GLY A 79 16.17 -0.75 -4.48
N THR A 80 17.46 -0.91 -4.69
CA THR A 80 18.14 -0.69 -6.00
C THR A 80 18.26 -1.97 -6.85
N GLY A 81 18.01 -3.14 -6.25
CA GLY A 81 18.15 -4.44 -6.90
C GLY A 81 16.90 -4.93 -7.62
N ARG A 82 16.75 -6.26 -7.68
CA ARG A 82 15.57 -6.95 -8.23
C ARG A 82 14.56 -7.35 -7.16
N ASP A 83 14.78 -6.93 -5.94
CA ASP A 83 13.93 -7.29 -4.82
C ASP A 83 12.57 -6.63 -4.96
N MET A 84 11.55 -7.39 -4.59
CA MET A 84 10.17 -6.98 -4.67
C MET A 84 9.48 -7.14 -3.33
N ARG A 85 8.72 -6.15 -2.92
CA ARG A 85 7.87 -6.20 -1.75
C ARG A 85 6.43 -6.53 -2.18
N PHE A 86 5.85 -7.55 -1.59
CA PHE A 86 4.43 -7.84 -1.75
C PHE A 86 3.60 -6.80 -1.00
N LEU A 87 2.72 -6.10 -1.71
CA LEU A 87 1.85 -5.09 -1.12
C LEU A 87 0.49 -5.67 -0.70
N GLY A 88 0.06 -6.74 -1.34
CA GLY A 88 -1.19 -7.41 -0.98
C GLY A 88 -1.93 -8.04 -2.14
N LEU A 89 -3.00 -8.75 -1.77
CA LEU A 89 -4.03 -9.23 -2.68
C LEU A 89 -4.93 -8.04 -3.04
N ALA A 90 -5.24 -7.87 -4.32
CA ALA A 90 -6.10 -6.78 -4.75
C ALA A 90 -7.27 -7.26 -5.60
N ALA A 91 -8.36 -6.54 -5.52
CA ALA A 91 -9.52 -6.67 -6.40
C ALA A 91 -9.66 -5.42 -7.28
N PRO A 92 -10.16 -5.55 -8.53
CA PRO A 92 -10.42 -4.39 -9.37
C PRO A 92 -11.58 -3.55 -8.83
N GLY A 93 -11.46 -2.23 -9.00
CA GLY A 93 -12.43 -1.25 -8.54
C GLY A 93 -12.10 -0.68 -7.16
N ALA A 94 -12.81 0.39 -6.80
CA ALA A 94 -12.71 1.07 -5.52
C ALA A 94 -14.09 1.50 -5.02
N ALA A 95 -14.34 1.37 -3.71
CA ALA A 95 -15.66 1.62 -3.11
C ALA A 95 -16.15 3.08 -3.29
N GLY A 96 -15.25 4.04 -3.33
CA GLY A 96 -15.59 5.48 -3.47
C GLY A 96 -15.68 5.98 -4.91
N LEU A 97 -15.44 5.13 -5.92
CA LEU A 97 -15.47 5.54 -7.32
C LEU A 97 -16.73 5.04 -8.04
N PRO A 98 -17.33 5.83 -8.94
CA PRO A 98 -18.38 5.34 -9.81
C PRO A 98 -17.81 4.31 -10.80
N PRO A 99 -18.63 3.35 -11.31
CA PRO A 99 -18.18 2.25 -12.17
C PRO A 99 -17.44 2.69 -13.43
N ASP A 100 -17.85 3.78 -14.02
CA ASP A 100 -17.26 4.36 -15.24
C ASP A 100 -15.89 5.02 -15.00
N ARG A 101 -15.47 5.14 -13.75
CA ARG A 101 -14.18 5.71 -13.34
C ARG A 101 -13.15 4.67 -12.93
N ASP A 102 -13.53 3.39 -12.81
CA ASP A 102 -12.62 2.32 -12.40
C ASP A 102 -11.51 2.05 -13.41
N LEU A 103 -11.82 2.23 -14.71
CA LEU A 103 -10.90 2.08 -15.82
C LEU A 103 -11.14 3.19 -16.83
N THR A 104 -10.20 4.10 -16.96
CA THR A 104 -10.30 5.23 -17.88
C THR A 104 -9.10 5.32 -18.81
N ALA A 105 -9.32 5.65 -20.09
CA ALA A 105 -8.24 5.86 -21.05
C ALA A 105 -7.83 7.33 -21.05
N HIS A 106 -6.58 7.59 -20.72
CA HIS A 106 -6.02 8.93 -20.69
C HIS A 106 -5.08 9.17 -21.86
N TRP A 107 -5.22 10.34 -22.50
CA TRP A 107 -4.30 10.81 -23.50
C TRP A 107 -3.09 11.49 -22.88
N ARG A 108 -1.92 11.21 -23.39
CA ARG A 108 -0.69 11.92 -23.04
C ARG A 108 0.14 12.19 -24.29
N THR A 109 0.85 13.30 -24.29
CA THR A 109 1.83 13.66 -25.31
C THR A 109 3.22 13.57 -24.69
N VAL A 110 4.10 12.79 -25.30
CA VAL A 110 5.51 12.65 -24.91
C VAL A 110 6.33 12.78 -26.19
N ASP A 111 7.34 13.64 -26.18
CA ASP A 111 8.22 13.90 -27.34
C ASP A 111 7.45 14.24 -28.62
N GLY A 112 6.35 14.97 -28.50
CA GLY A 112 5.51 15.37 -29.62
C GLY A 112 4.53 14.30 -30.12
N GLU A 113 4.61 13.07 -29.65
CA GLU A 113 3.71 11.98 -30.01
C GLU A 113 2.60 11.80 -28.99
N ARG A 114 1.37 11.66 -29.48
CA ARG A 114 0.16 11.49 -28.66
C ARG A 114 -0.29 10.05 -28.65
N PHE A 115 -0.49 9.48 -27.45
CA PHE A 115 -0.95 8.11 -27.26
C PHE A 115 -1.80 7.98 -25.99
N GLN A 116 -2.50 6.86 -25.88
CA GLN A 116 -3.37 6.56 -24.74
C GLN A 116 -2.79 5.48 -23.85
N ASN A 117 -3.09 5.56 -22.57
CA ASN A 117 -2.90 4.47 -21.63
C ASN A 117 -4.10 4.38 -20.68
N TYR A 118 -4.35 3.20 -20.10
CA TYR A 118 -5.35 3.04 -19.09
C TYR A 118 -4.84 3.50 -17.74
N GLU A 119 -5.72 4.19 -17.02
CA GLU A 119 -5.68 4.38 -15.58
C GLU A 119 -6.72 3.43 -14.98
N ALA A 120 -6.29 2.56 -14.08
CA ALA A 120 -7.10 1.53 -13.46
C ALA A 120 -7.02 1.65 -11.93
N TYR A 121 -8.14 1.42 -11.26
CA TYR A 121 -8.21 1.45 -9.81
C TYR A 121 -8.42 0.06 -9.24
N PHE A 122 -7.66 -0.25 -8.20
CA PHE A 122 -7.71 -1.51 -7.45
C PHE A 122 -7.83 -1.23 -5.97
N THR A 123 -8.50 -2.09 -5.24
CA THR A 123 -8.49 -2.08 -3.78
C THR A 123 -7.57 -3.17 -3.28
N ILE A 124 -6.56 -2.81 -2.49
CA ILE A 124 -5.78 -3.78 -1.73
C ILE A 124 -6.68 -4.32 -0.62
N LEU A 125 -6.87 -5.62 -0.58
CA LEU A 125 -7.79 -6.25 0.36
C LEU A 125 -7.15 -6.51 1.71
N ASP A 126 -7.86 -6.20 2.77
CA ASP A 126 -7.50 -6.63 4.11
C ASP A 126 -7.79 -8.11 4.28
N THR A 127 -6.77 -8.93 4.22
CA THR A 127 -6.87 -10.38 4.40
C THR A 127 -6.83 -10.78 5.87
N GLY A 128 -6.58 -9.85 6.79
CA GLY A 128 -6.49 -10.11 8.23
C GLY A 128 -5.52 -11.25 8.56
N SER A 129 -5.99 -12.22 9.32
CA SER A 129 -5.23 -13.43 9.68
C SER A 129 -5.22 -14.52 8.60
N GLN A 130 -5.85 -14.30 7.44
CA GLN A 130 -5.93 -15.25 6.34
C GLN A 130 -5.03 -14.84 5.17
N PRO A 131 -3.72 -15.12 5.20
CA PRO A 131 -2.80 -14.73 4.14
C PRO A 131 -3.10 -15.46 2.83
N VAL A 132 -2.62 -14.92 1.72
CA VAL A 132 -2.61 -15.61 0.43
C VAL A 132 -1.79 -16.89 0.56
N SER A 133 -2.44 -18.05 0.51
CA SER A 133 -1.79 -19.32 0.74
C SER A 133 -1.25 -19.94 -0.56
N LYS A 134 -0.15 -20.68 -0.45
CA LYS A 134 0.38 -21.44 -1.59
C LYS A 134 -0.63 -22.50 -2.08
N ALA A 135 -1.45 -23.04 -1.18
CA ALA A 135 -2.50 -24.02 -1.54
C ALA A 135 -3.54 -23.39 -2.46
N TRP A 136 -4.00 -22.18 -2.13
CA TRP A 136 -4.92 -21.44 -3.01
C TRP A 136 -4.34 -21.14 -4.37
N LEU A 137 -3.10 -20.62 -4.43
CA LEU A 137 -2.44 -20.31 -5.70
C LEU A 137 -2.24 -21.56 -6.57
N ARG A 138 -1.94 -22.72 -5.97
CA ARG A 138 -1.88 -24.01 -6.69
C ARG A 138 -3.24 -24.46 -7.22
N ALA A 139 -4.29 -24.36 -6.41
CA ALA A 139 -5.64 -24.68 -6.84
C ALA A 139 -6.09 -23.81 -8.03
N LEU A 140 -5.82 -22.49 -7.97
CA LEU A 140 -6.06 -21.58 -9.10
C LEU A 140 -5.28 -22.00 -10.34
N TRP A 141 -3.98 -22.33 -10.19
CA TRP A 141 -3.13 -22.74 -11.28
C TRP A 141 -3.61 -24.00 -11.98
N HIS A 142 -4.08 -24.98 -11.22
CA HIS A 142 -4.64 -26.24 -11.74
C HIS A 142 -6.08 -26.11 -12.24
N GLY A 143 -6.72 -24.96 -12.04
CA GLY A 143 -8.11 -24.75 -12.45
C GLY A 143 -9.11 -25.52 -11.61
N ASP A 144 -8.78 -25.72 -10.33
CA ASP A 144 -9.67 -26.39 -9.38
C ASP A 144 -10.96 -25.58 -9.19
N PRO A 145 -12.13 -26.15 -9.48
CA PRO A 145 -13.41 -25.47 -9.32
C PRO A 145 -13.70 -25.06 -7.88
N ASP A 146 -13.13 -25.76 -6.90
CA ASP A 146 -13.28 -25.46 -5.49
C ASP A 146 -12.21 -24.48 -4.95
N SER A 147 -11.35 -23.94 -5.82
CA SER A 147 -10.27 -23.02 -5.44
C SER A 147 -10.76 -21.85 -4.59
N LEU A 148 -11.98 -21.36 -4.81
CA LEU A 148 -12.56 -20.25 -4.04
C LEU A 148 -12.68 -20.55 -2.55
N ARG A 149 -12.84 -21.83 -2.15
CA ARG A 149 -12.90 -22.25 -0.73
C ARG A 149 -11.57 -21.99 0.01
N LEU A 150 -10.45 -22.04 -0.72
CA LEU A 150 -9.12 -21.80 -0.18
C LEU A 150 -8.71 -20.30 -0.22
N ALA A 151 -9.54 -19.47 -0.82
CA ALA A 151 -9.29 -18.03 -0.94
C ALA A 151 -9.41 -17.34 0.43
N PRO A 152 -8.68 -16.23 0.67
CA PRO A 152 -8.94 -15.35 1.80
C PRO A 152 -10.39 -14.87 1.81
N ARG A 153 -10.96 -14.67 3.00
CA ARG A 153 -12.34 -14.21 3.16
C ARG A 153 -12.63 -12.95 2.35
N ALA A 154 -11.72 -11.97 2.40
CA ALA A 154 -11.89 -10.72 1.67
C ALA A 154 -12.05 -10.91 0.16
N TRP A 155 -11.36 -11.91 -0.43
CA TRP A 155 -11.55 -12.24 -1.85
C TRP A 155 -12.91 -12.89 -2.10
N ARG A 156 -13.35 -13.81 -1.23
CA ARG A 156 -14.68 -14.45 -1.34
C ARG A 156 -15.80 -13.42 -1.23
N ASP A 157 -15.67 -12.47 -0.31
CA ASP A 157 -16.65 -11.39 -0.13
C ASP A 157 -16.73 -10.50 -1.37
N PHE A 158 -15.58 -10.14 -1.96
CA PHE A 158 -15.54 -9.41 -3.24
C PHE A 158 -16.25 -10.21 -4.37
N VAL A 159 -15.94 -11.49 -4.53
CA VAL A 159 -16.57 -12.32 -5.58
C VAL A 159 -18.09 -12.38 -5.39
N ARG A 160 -18.56 -12.53 -4.16
CA ARG A 160 -19.99 -12.65 -3.83
C ARG A 160 -20.72 -11.31 -3.97
N GLU A 161 -20.17 -10.24 -3.43
CA GLU A 161 -20.88 -8.98 -3.19
C GLU A 161 -20.45 -7.85 -4.15
N GLY A 162 -19.29 -7.99 -4.77
CA GLY A 162 -18.70 -6.95 -5.60
C GLY A 162 -18.15 -5.80 -4.75
N ARG A 163 -18.47 -4.54 -5.11
CA ARG A 163 -17.99 -3.34 -4.40
C ARG A 163 -18.32 -3.31 -2.91
N PRO A 164 -19.54 -3.68 -2.45
CA PRO A 164 -19.82 -3.79 -1.02
C PRO A 164 -18.92 -4.77 -0.27
N GLY A 165 -18.43 -5.80 -0.95
CA GLY A 165 -17.50 -6.79 -0.41
C GLY A 165 -16.02 -6.37 -0.47
N LEU A 166 -15.69 -5.15 -0.92
CA LEU A 166 -14.34 -4.62 -0.88
C LEU A 166 -14.00 -4.19 0.55
N HIS A 167 -13.15 -4.94 1.19
CA HIS A 167 -12.59 -4.60 2.51
C HIS A 167 -11.15 -4.12 2.32
N PRO A 168 -10.92 -2.78 2.24
CA PRO A 168 -9.59 -2.25 1.94
C PRO A 168 -8.64 -2.40 3.12
N LEU A 169 -7.40 -2.80 2.84
CA LEU A 169 -6.29 -2.74 3.77
C LEU A 169 -5.87 -1.27 3.92
N LYS A 170 -6.20 -0.70 5.06
CA LYS A 170 -5.85 0.67 5.39
C LYS A 170 -4.66 0.67 6.34
N ALA A 171 -3.70 1.56 6.10
CA ALA A 171 -2.74 1.89 7.14
C ALA A 171 -3.49 2.47 8.34
N PRO A 172 -3.07 2.17 9.57
CA PRO A 172 -3.56 2.92 10.71
C PRO A 172 -3.33 4.40 10.41
N ARG A 173 -4.32 5.24 10.66
CA ARG A 173 -4.14 6.69 10.58
C ARG A 173 -2.98 7.03 11.50
N LEU A 174 -1.86 7.40 10.91
CA LEU A 174 -0.90 8.20 11.63
C LEU A 174 -1.67 9.48 11.97
N SER A 175 -1.76 9.80 13.25
CA SER A 175 -2.29 11.10 13.69
C SER A 175 -1.65 12.15 12.79
N GLU A 176 -2.47 13.04 12.22
CA GLU A 176 -1.96 14.18 11.48
C GLU A 176 -0.93 14.86 12.38
N PHE A 177 0.33 14.88 11.93
CA PHE A 177 1.34 15.60 12.68
C PHE A 177 0.91 17.07 12.67
N PRO A 178 0.71 17.69 13.83
CA PRO A 178 0.42 19.11 13.87
C PRO A 178 1.55 19.87 13.15
N SER A 179 1.23 20.98 12.49
CA SER A 179 2.25 21.81 11.85
C SER A 179 3.32 22.23 12.88
N PRO A 180 4.54 22.56 12.47
CA PRO A 180 5.55 23.07 13.41
C PRO A 180 5.04 24.21 14.27
N PHE A 181 4.15 25.04 13.75
CA PHE A 181 3.51 26.13 14.48
C PHE A 181 2.55 25.62 15.54
N ASP A 182 1.73 24.61 15.22
CA ASP A 182 0.77 24.01 16.16
C ASP A 182 1.46 23.19 17.26
N GLN A 183 2.71 22.77 17.05
CA GLN A 183 3.52 22.07 18.03
C GLN A 183 4.18 23.01 19.06
N LEU A 184 4.23 24.31 18.78
CA LEU A 184 4.79 25.29 19.69
C LEU A 184 3.78 25.62 20.80
N GLN A 185 4.27 25.60 22.03
CA GLN A 185 3.49 26.05 23.16
C GLN A 185 3.29 27.57 23.08
N SER A 186 2.04 28.01 23.15
CA SER A 186 1.66 29.44 23.08
C SER A 186 1.32 30.05 24.43
N ASP A 187 1.11 29.23 25.47
CA ASP A 187 0.83 29.69 26.81
C ASP A 187 2.11 29.86 27.64
N MET A 188 2.04 30.70 28.68
CA MET A 188 3.20 31.04 29.52
C MET A 188 3.73 29.83 30.28
N GLU A 189 2.88 28.94 30.74
CA GLU A 189 3.27 27.75 31.52
C GLU A 189 4.04 26.77 30.61
N GLY A 190 3.53 26.50 29.42
CA GLY A 190 4.19 25.65 28.43
C GLY A 190 5.55 26.21 27.98
N LEU A 191 5.67 27.53 27.79
CA LEU A 191 6.95 28.19 27.48
C LEU A 191 7.95 28.05 28.64
N GLN A 192 7.52 28.17 29.89
CA GLN A 192 8.36 27.93 31.06
C GLN A 192 8.84 26.48 31.11
N CYS A 193 7.93 25.50 30.90
CA CYS A 193 8.30 24.09 30.83
C CYS A 193 9.34 23.80 29.73
N LEU A 194 9.16 24.34 28.54
CA LEU A 194 10.13 24.20 27.47
C LEU A 194 11.49 24.81 27.84
N SER A 195 11.51 25.93 28.53
CA SER A 195 12.76 26.56 28.99
C SER A 195 13.50 25.68 30.02
N LEU A 196 12.77 25.08 30.95
CA LEU A 196 13.32 24.15 31.95
C LEU A 196 13.86 22.87 31.29
N ILE A 197 13.14 22.31 30.34
CA ILE A 197 13.58 21.14 29.57
C ILE A 197 14.87 21.44 28.81
N ARG A 198 14.92 22.56 28.09
CA ARG A 198 16.11 22.99 27.35
C ARG A 198 17.32 23.18 28.28
N GLU A 199 17.14 23.83 29.41
CA GLU A 199 18.23 24.02 30.36
C GLU A 199 18.68 22.69 31.00
N ARG A 200 17.75 21.78 31.32
CA ARG A 200 18.07 20.45 31.86
C ARG A 200 18.92 19.61 30.92
N PHE A 201 18.61 19.62 29.64
CA PHE A 201 19.26 18.75 28.63
C PHE A 201 20.30 19.48 27.76
N LYS A 202 20.61 20.72 28.02
CA LYS A 202 21.53 21.55 27.22
C LYS A 202 22.88 20.91 26.94
N ASN A 203 23.42 20.16 27.91
CA ASN A 203 24.69 19.46 27.82
C ASN A 203 24.55 17.94 27.89
N ASP A 204 23.33 17.43 27.67
CA ASP A 204 23.00 16.00 27.78
C ASP A 204 22.00 15.59 26.69
N PRO A 205 22.41 15.63 25.40
CA PRO A 205 21.54 15.24 24.28
C PRO A 205 21.03 13.80 24.39
N LEU A 206 21.91 12.86 24.79
CA LEU A 206 21.57 11.45 24.95
C LEU A 206 20.51 11.24 26.05
N GLY A 207 20.63 11.97 27.16
CA GLY A 207 19.61 11.97 28.21
C GLY A 207 18.27 12.51 27.74
N PHE A 208 18.26 13.45 26.80
CA PHE A 208 17.02 13.93 26.17
C PHE A 208 16.38 12.86 25.30
N GLU A 209 17.14 12.17 24.46
CA GLU A 209 16.65 11.06 23.64
C GLU A 209 16.06 9.93 24.48
N GLN A 210 16.73 9.58 25.59
CA GLN A 210 16.25 8.57 26.53
C GLN A 210 14.96 9.02 27.21
N CYS A 211 14.87 10.25 27.63
CA CYS A 211 13.66 10.83 28.22
C CYS A 211 12.50 10.81 27.23
N ALA A 212 12.74 11.13 25.97
CA ALA A 212 11.73 11.07 24.91
C ALA A 212 11.22 9.62 24.69
N ALA A 213 12.11 8.63 24.63
CA ALA A 213 11.75 7.22 24.51
C ALA A 213 10.93 6.72 25.71
N ASP A 214 11.30 7.12 26.92
CA ASP A 214 10.55 6.78 28.14
C ASP A 214 9.15 7.39 28.14
N LEU A 215 9.01 8.62 27.65
CA LEU A 215 7.71 9.28 27.49
C LEU A 215 6.83 8.55 26.47
N VAL A 216 7.39 8.17 25.31
CA VAL A 216 6.66 7.40 24.30
C VAL A 216 6.16 6.07 24.87
N SER A 217 7.00 5.33 25.62
CA SER A 217 6.60 4.08 26.28
C SER A 217 5.48 4.26 27.30
N LYS A 218 5.45 5.42 28.00
CA LYS A 218 4.40 5.74 28.98
C LYS A 218 3.10 6.17 28.31
N LEU A 219 3.19 6.86 27.17
CA LEU A 219 2.02 7.29 26.40
C LEU A 219 1.34 6.12 25.68
N ASP A 220 2.14 5.20 25.15
CA ASP A 220 1.64 4.00 24.48
C ASP A 220 2.49 2.77 24.85
N PRO A 221 1.94 1.87 25.72
CA PRO A 221 2.64 0.66 26.17
C PRO A 221 2.97 -0.35 25.07
N HIS A 222 2.48 -0.15 23.85
CA HIS A 222 2.84 -0.99 22.71
C HIS A 222 4.23 -0.66 22.17
N PHE A 223 4.77 0.51 22.49
CA PHE A 223 6.17 0.83 22.17
C PHE A 223 7.11 0.19 23.18
N GLU A 224 8.05 -0.61 22.70
CA GLU A 224 9.01 -1.32 23.52
C GLU A 224 10.38 -1.49 22.85
N GLY A 225 11.39 -1.84 23.65
CA GLY A 225 12.68 -2.27 23.14
C GLY A 225 13.46 -1.19 22.41
N PHE A 226 13.48 0.03 22.93
CA PHE A 226 14.22 1.13 22.35
C PHE A 226 15.73 0.86 22.30
N THR A 227 16.32 1.18 21.15
CA THR A 227 17.77 1.16 20.92
C THR A 227 18.20 2.54 20.52
N PHE A 228 19.15 3.11 21.24
CA PHE A 228 19.69 4.45 20.97
C PHE A 228 20.82 4.37 19.94
N SER A 229 20.86 5.33 19.04
CA SER A 229 21.91 5.45 18.04
C SER A 229 23.21 5.93 18.67
N ARG A 230 24.34 5.75 17.97
CA ARG A 230 25.61 6.28 18.42
C ARG A 230 25.67 7.78 18.15
N GLU A 231 26.44 8.52 18.95
CA GLU A 231 26.58 9.98 18.87
C GLU A 231 27.10 10.53 17.52
N TRP A 232 27.55 9.65 16.60
CA TRP A 232 28.21 10.07 15.36
C TRP A 232 27.73 9.23 14.17
N GLN A 233 27.33 9.90 13.08
CA GLN A 233 27.00 9.31 11.77
C GLN A 233 25.83 8.32 11.78
N ASP A 234 24.78 8.60 12.50
CA ASP A 234 23.58 7.77 12.60
C ASP A 234 22.53 8.03 11.49
N GLY A 235 22.85 8.98 10.57
CA GLY A 235 21.93 9.38 9.50
C GLY A 235 20.71 10.16 9.99
N GLY A 236 20.80 10.82 11.16
CA GLY A 236 19.72 11.61 11.77
C GLY A 236 18.68 10.73 12.46
N ARG A 237 19.07 9.54 12.95
CA ARG A 237 18.23 8.65 13.72
C ARG A 237 18.64 8.70 15.18
N ASP A 238 17.78 9.23 16.04
CA ASP A 238 18.05 9.37 17.47
C ASP A 238 17.77 8.05 18.20
N THR A 239 16.68 7.39 17.84
CA THR A 239 16.23 6.16 18.52
C THR A 239 15.44 5.26 17.57
N ALA A 240 15.49 3.95 17.80
CA ALA A 240 14.65 2.96 17.14
C ALA A 240 13.97 2.07 18.20
N GLY A 241 12.69 1.80 18.04
CA GLY A 241 11.91 0.95 18.94
C GLY A 241 11.07 -0.08 18.19
N ARG A 242 10.39 -0.92 18.91
CA ARG A 242 9.43 -1.90 18.40
C ARG A 242 8.03 -1.48 18.81
N TYR A 243 7.08 -1.64 17.90
CA TYR A 243 5.67 -1.44 18.18
C TYR A 243 4.93 -2.77 18.13
N ARG A 244 4.25 -3.14 19.24
CA ARG A 244 3.46 -4.37 19.34
C ARG A 244 2.07 -4.12 18.80
N ILE A 245 1.75 -4.70 17.63
CA ILE A 245 0.47 -4.51 16.97
C ILE A 245 -0.64 -5.41 17.55
N THR A 246 -0.28 -6.53 18.21
CA THR A 246 -1.25 -7.45 18.82
C THR A 246 -0.74 -8.00 20.14
N THR A 247 -1.67 -8.34 21.02
CA THR A 247 -1.39 -8.98 22.32
C THR A 247 -0.91 -10.43 22.22
N GLY A 248 -0.71 -11.00 21.02
CA GLY A 248 -0.40 -12.43 20.84
C GLY A 248 0.56 -12.79 19.73
N GLY A 249 1.17 -11.86 19.01
CA GLY A 249 2.10 -12.18 17.94
C GLY A 249 3.15 -11.09 17.71
N THR A 250 4.41 -11.48 17.65
CA THR A 250 5.50 -10.58 17.30
C THR A 250 5.46 -10.31 15.80
N VAL A 251 4.85 -9.22 15.38
CA VAL A 251 5.06 -8.68 14.04
C VAL A 251 6.14 -7.62 14.19
N HIS A 252 7.24 -7.78 13.46
CA HIS A 252 8.30 -6.79 13.39
C HIS A 252 8.06 -5.87 12.18
N PRO A 253 7.45 -4.71 12.30
CA PRO A 253 7.83 -3.60 11.46
C PRO A 253 8.91 -2.83 12.21
N ASP A 254 10.09 -2.67 11.60
CA ASP A 254 10.99 -1.60 12.01
C ASP A 254 10.22 -0.28 11.80
N VAL A 255 9.68 0.27 12.86
CA VAL A 255 9.15 1.64 12.86
C VAL A 255 10.38 2.54 12.85
N ARG A 256 10.63 3.16 11.69
CA ARG A 256 11.66 4.17 11.51
C ARG A 256 11.04 5.54 11.64
#